data_ab85cbd56260b1024839c33817682fcf
#
_entry.id   ab85cbd56260b1024839c33817682fcf
#
_cell.length_a   1.000
_cell.length_b   1.000
_cell.length_c   1.000
_cell.angle_alpha   90.00
_cell.angle_beta   90.00
_cell.angle_gamma   90.00
#
_symmetry.space_group_name_H-M   'P 1'
#
loop_
_entity.id
_entity.type
_entity.pdbx_description
1 polymer ?
#
loop_
_entity_poly.entity_id
_entity_poly.type
_entity_poly.pdbx_seq_one_letter_code
_entity_poly.pdbx_strand_id
1 'polypeptide(L)'
;TFSAGKNSTSINDAMDSILKNKNDYFKAQYKKLYSSIFPSDEDTEKADKTVTVKQAASAAAKSSEDLVSYANSLDYGDTVDAEAASKKIQSFVDDYNDMVGALGESDNQSVLQKGVVMVNTTKVYSSALKRAGITVGSDNKLTFDKDKLSGIKAYELKSTFGRGGYASKINQKAQQIQRLQGSSGGMFSYSNTVQPSYTYNIGALLSTYA
;
A
#
# COMPACT_ATOMS: atom_id res chain seq x y z
N THR A 1 54.34 -4.63 27.43
CA THR A 1 52.90 -4.77 27.55
C THR A 1 52.19 -3.92 26.53
N PHE A 2 51.74 -4.53 25.43
CA PHE A 2 50.97 -3.86 24.39
C PHE A 2 49.52 -3.72 24.88
N SER A 3 49.04 -2.49 25.03
CA SER A 3 47.64 -2.21 25.40
C SER A 3 46.74 -2.30 24.17
N ALA A 4 46.09 -3.44 23.95
CA ALA A 4 45.19 -3.69 22.85
C ALA A 4 43.73 -3.47 23.25
N GLY A 5 43.36 -2.34 23.87
CA GLY A 5 42.03 -2.17 24.48
C GLY A 5 41.21 -0.97 24.05
N LYS A 6 41.68 -0.08 23.16
CA LYS A 6 40.94 1.17 22.87
C LYS A 6 40.45 1.39 21.43
N ASN A 7 40.77 0.51 20.50
CA ASN A 7 40.40 0.75 19.08
C ASN A 7 39.18 0.02 18.57
N SER A 8 38.63 -0.98 19.28
CA SER A 8 37.47 -1.73 18.81
C SER A 8 36.15 -0.95 18.96
N THR A 9 36.01 -0.17 20.02
CA THR A 9 34.78 0.66 20.24
C THR A 9 34.69 1.76 19.20
N SER A 10 35.82 2.39 18.84
CA SER A 10 35.85 3.47 17.83
C SER A 10 35.53 3.00 16.41
N ILE A 11 35.90 1.77 16.04
CA ILE A 11 35.59 1.20 14.71
C ILE A 11 34.12 0.86 14.61
N ASN A 12 33.53 0.30 15.67
CA ASN A 12 32.10 -0.01 15.71
C ASN A 12 31.24 1.26 15.67
N ASP A 13 31.61 2.29 16.44
CA ASP A 13 30.93 3.58 16.43
C ASP A 13 31.01 4.26 15.05
N ALA A 14 32.16 4.14 14.37
CA ALA A 14 32.32 4.66 13.01
C ALA A 14 31.50 3.87 12.00
N MET A 15 31.43 2.55 12.11
CA MET A 15 30.58 1.72 11.25
C MET A 15 29.12 2.00 11.48
N ASP A 16 28.66 2.13 12.71
CA ASP A 16 27.27 2.47 13.04
C ASP A 16 26.89 3.86 12.51
N SER A 17 27.81 4.83 12.60
CA SER A 17 27.60 6.17 12.01
C SER A 17 27.51 6.11 10.49
N ILE A 18 28.34 5.32 9.81
CA ILE A 18 28.30 5.14 8.34
C ILE A 18 27.00 4.44 7.92
N LEU A 19 26.60 3.41 8.65
CA LEU A 19 25.36 2.68 8.37
C LEU A 19 24.12 3.56 8.59
N LYS A 20 24.12 4.37 9.65
CA LYS A 20 23.07 5.35 9.92
C LYS A 20 22.99 6.39 8.81
N ASN A 21 24.10 7.02 8.44
CA ASN A 21 24.15 8.02 7.35
C ASN A 21 23.69 7.45 6.01
N LYS A 22 24.08 6.20 5.68
CA LYS A 22 23.57 5.51 4.48
C LYS A 22 22.07 5.31 4.55
N ASN A 23 21.55 4.88 5.70
CA ASN A 23 20.14 4.61 5.88
C ASN A 23 19.32 5.91 5.77
N ASP A 24 19.78 6.99 6.39
CA ASP A 24 19.13 8.31 6.32
C ASP A 24 19.18 8.89 4.91
N TYR A 25 20.27 8.71 4.17
CA TYR A 25 20.37 9.10 2.76
C TYR A 25 19.36 8.34 1.89
N PHE A 26 19.27 7.02 2.03
CA PHE A 26 18.29 6.22 1.28
C PHE A 26 16.86 6.59 1.64
N LYS A 27 16.53 6.81 2.93
CA LYS A 27 15.22 7.28 3.36
C LYS A 27 14.86 8.61 2.71
N ALA A 28 15.76 9.58 2.67
CA ALA A 28 15.53 10.86 2.02
C ALA A 28 15.29 10.71 0.51
N GLN A 29 16.02 9.83 -0.17
CA GLN A 29 15.82 9.56 -1.60
C GLN A 29 14.45 8.91 -1.86
N TYR A 30 14.05 7.96 -1.03
CA TYR A 30 12.73 7.33 -1.14
C TYR A 30 11.60 8.32 -0.85
N LYS A 31 11.72 9.13 0.21
CA LYS A 31 10.73 10.18 0.51
C LYS A 31 10.56 11.11 -0.70
N LYS A 32 11.63 11.57 -1.32
CA LYS A 32 11.60 12.40 -2.53
C LYS A 32 10.96 11.69 -3.73
N LEU A 33 11.26 10.39 -3.94
CA LEU A 33 10.72 9.62 -5.06
C LEU A 33 9.21 9.40 -4.94
N TYR A 34 8.73 9.15 -3.72
CA TYR A 34 7.32 8.83 -3.50
C TYR A 34 6.44 10.03 -3.13
N SER A 35 7.03 11.19 -2.79
CA SER A 35 6.28 12.41 -2.42
C SER A 35 5.34 12.91 -3.53
N SER A 36 5.67 12.69 -4.81
CA SER A 36 4.79 13.02 -5.92
C SER A 36 3.61 12.05 -6.10
N ILE A 37 3.70 10.85 -5.51
CA ILE A 37 2.67 9.80 -5.59
C ILE A 37 1.78 9.83 -4.36
N PHE A 38 2.38 10.08 -3.20
CA PHE A 38 1.72 10.17 -1.90
C PHE A 38 2.09 11.51 -1.26
N PRO A 39 1.39 12.60 -1.60
CA PRO A 39 1.62 13.88 -0.95
C PRO A 39 1.29 13.75 0.54
N SER A 40 2.19 14.25 1.40
CA SER A 40 1.92 14.39 2.82
C SER A 40 0.94 15.54 3.05
N ASP A 41 0.02 15.39 4.00
CA ASP A 41 -0.99 16.40 4.33
C ASP A 41 -0.38 17.58 5.14
N GLU A 42 0.86 18.00 4.88
CA GLU A 42 1.54 19.11 5.59
C GLU A 42 0.75 20.44 5.52
N ASP A 43 -0.18 20.59 4.56
CA ASP A 43 -1.00 21.79 4.37
C ASP A 43 -2.42 21.70 4.95
N THR A 44 -2.82 20.59 5.56
CA THR A 44 -4.11 20.47 6.24
C THR A 44 -3.93 20.59 7.74
N GLU A 45 -4.26 21.75 8.30
CA GLU A 45 -4.42 21.95 9.73
C GLU A 45 -5.35 20.88 10.33
N LYS A 46 -4.80 20.09 11.26
CA LYS A 46 -5.48 19.25 12.23
C LYS A 46 -6.10 17.95 11.73
N ALA A 47 -5.33 16.88 11.80
CA ALA A 47 -5.89 15.65 12.32
C ALA A 47 -5.12 15.27 13.59
N ASP A 48 -5.72 15.45 14.75
CA ASP A 48 -5.22 15.06 16.07
C ASP A 48 -5.21 13.55 16.31
N LYS A 49 -5.00 12.77 15.23
CA LYS A 49 -4.69 11.33 15.26
C LYS A 49 -3.93 10.96 13.98
N THR A 50 -2.63 10.90 14.08
CA THR A 50 -1.82 10.27 13.02
C THR A 50 -2.23 8.80 12.89
N VAL A 51 -3.07 8.52 11.89
CA VAL A 51 -3.49 7.15 11.58
C VAL A 51 -2.28 6.40 11.03
N THR A 52 -1.86 5.33 11.70
CA THR A 52 -0.73 4.55 11.22
C THR A 52 -1.07 3.84 9.90
N VAL A 53 -0.08 3.61 9.04
CA VAL A 53 -0.26 2.84 7.79
C VAL A 53 -0.96 1.49 8.05
N LYS A 54 -0.65 0.83 9.15
CA LYS A 54 -1.30 -0.44 9.53
C LYS A 54 -2.79 -0.28 9.80
N GLN A 55 -3.17 0.77 10.54
CA GLN A 55 -4.57 1.07 10.86
C GLN A 55 -5.34 1.46 9.60
N ALA A 56 -4.80 2.38 8.80
CA ALA A 56 -5.40 2.81 7.54
C ALA A 56 -5.58 1.64 6.56
N ALA A 57 -4.55 0.79 6.40
CA ALA A 57 -4.64 -0.39 5.55
C ALA A 57 -5.67 -1.41 6.08
N SER A 58 -5.80 -1.56 7.40
CA SER A 58 -6.82 -2.43 7.99
C SER A 58 -8.24 -1.91 7.75
N ALA A 59 -8.45 -0.60 7.90
CA ALA A 59 -9.74 0.04 7.63
C ALA A 59 -10.11 -0.09 6.14
N ALA A 60 -9.19 0.26 5.24
CA ALA A 60 -9.39 0.13 3.80
C ALA A 60 -9.64 -1.31 3.34
N ALA A 61 -9.01 -2.30 3.96
CA ALA A 61 -9.30 -3.70 3.68
C ALA A 61 -10.73 -4.06 4.09
N LYS A 62 -11.15 -3.63 5.27
CA LYS A 62 -12.50 -3.90 5.79
C LYS A 62 -13.59 -3.24 4.95
N SER A 63 -13.50 -1.95 4.69
CA SER A 63 -14.49 -1.23 3.88
C SER A 63 -14.53 -1.73 2.45
N SER A 64 -13.39 -2.14 1.88
CA SER A 64 -13.34 -2.82 0.58
C SER A 64 -14.10 -4.13 0.59
N GLU A 65 -13.94 -4.96 1.63
CA GLU A 65 -14.64 -6.23 1.79
C GLU A 65 -16.15 -6.04 1.97
N ASP A 66 -16.53 -5.05 2.78
CA ASP A 66 -17.94 -4.67 2.97
C ASP A 66 -18.58 -4.23 1.65
N LEU A 67 -17.86 -3.44 0.84
CA LEU A 67 -18.34 -3.00 -0.48
C LEU A 67 -18.42 -4.17 -1.46
N VAL A 68 -17.44 -5.09 -1.46
CA VAL A 68 -17.49 -6.32 -2.26
C VAL A 68 -18.70 -7.17 -1.88
N SER A 69 -18.95 -7.34 -0.60
CA SER A 69 -20.06 -8.13 -0.08
C SER A 69 -21.40 -7.52 -0.48
N TYR A 70 -21.55 -6.21 -0.32
CA TYR A 70 -22.72 -5.48 -0.77
C TYR A 70 -22.94 -5.63 -2.27
N ALA A 71 -21.93 -5.38 -3.10
CA ALA A 71 -22.05 -5.49 -4.55
C ALA A 71 -22.40 -6.92 -5.00
N ASN A 72 -21.89 -7.95 -4.32
CA ASN A 72 -22.21 -9.34 -4.64
C ASN A 72 -23.62 -9.76 -4.20
N SER A 73 -24.19 -9.12 -3.19
CA SER A 73 -25.57 -9.41 -2.73
C SER A 73 -26.64 -8.89 -3.68
N LEU A 74 -26.31 -7.95 -4.59
CA LEU A 74 -27.24 -7.43 -5.58
C LEU A 74 -27.52 -8.49 -6.66
N ASP A 75 -28.78 -8.67 -7.04
CA ASP A 75 -29.12 -9.41 -8.24
C ASP A 75 -29.05 -8.50 -9.48
N TYR A 76 -28.81 -9.08 -10.66
CA TYR A 76 -28.60 -8.30 -11.90
C TYR A 76 -29.79 -7.41 -12.30
N GLY A 77 -31.01 -7.78 -11.92
CA GLY A 77 -32.23 -7.05 -12.19
C GLY A 77 -32.64 -6.07 -11.10
N ASP A 78 -31.93 -6.04 -9.97
CA ASP A 78 -32.32 -5.24 -8.82
C ASP A 78 -32.25 -3.73 -9.10
N THR A 79 -33.19 -3.01 -8.50
CA THR A 79 -33.04 -1.57 -8.30
C THR A 79 -32.05 -1.35 -7.15
N VAL A 80 -30.99 -0.60 -7.42
CA VAL A 80 -29.99 -0.29 -6.41
C VAL A 80 -30.58 0.66 -5.38
N ASP A 81 -30.49 0.30 -4.11
CA ASP A 81 -30.70 1.25 -3.01
C ASP A 81 -29.53 2.25 -2.99
N ALA A 82 -29.78 3.44 -3.54
CA ALA A 82 -28.78 4.48 -3.68
C ALA A 82 -28.22 4.96 -2.33
N GLU A 83 -29.04 4.93 -1.27
CA GLU A 83 -28.58 5.33 0.07
C GLU A 83 -27.64 4.28 0.68
N ALA A 84 -28.02 3.02 0.61
CA ALA A 84 -27.18 1.92 1.09
C ALA A 84 -25.86 1.83 0.29
N ALA A 85 -25.94 1.95 -1.03
CA ALA A 85 -24.76 1.98 -1.90
C ALA A 85 -23.84 3.17 -1.58
N SER A 86 -24.43 4.37 -1.42
CA SER A 86 -23.69 5.59 -1.09
C SER A 86 -22.91 5.46 0.20
N LYS A 87 -23.52 4.93 1.27
CA LYS A 87 -22.84 4.72 2.56
C LYS A 87 -21.64 3.78 2.44
N LYS A 88 -21.79 2.69 1.69
CA LYS A 88 -20.69 1.72 1.49
C LYS A 88 -19.56 2.30 0.65
N ILE A 89 -19.90 3.03 -0.43
CA ILE A 89 -18.91 3.68 -1.30
C ILE A 89 -18.19 4.79 -0.56
N GLN A 90 -18.91 5.62 0.21
CA GLN A 90 -18.30 6.72 0.99
C GLN A 90 -17.28 6.16 1.99
N SER A 91 -17.68 5.17 2.80
CA SER A 91 -16.76 4.55 3.76
C SER A 91 -15.50 3.97 3.08
N PHE A 92 -15.68 3.33 1.92
CA PHE A 92 -14.55 2.84 1.14
C PHE A 92 -13.64 3.97 0.64
N VAL A 93 -14.21 5.07 0.15
CA VAL A 93 -13.46 6.23 -0.35
C VAL A 93 -12.68 6.91 0.78
N ASP A 94 -13.29 7.10 1.94
CA ASP A 94 -12.66 7.72 3.10
C ASP A 94 -11.47 6.86 3.57
N ASP A 95 -11.66 5.56 3.78
CA ASP A 95 -10.61 4.65 4.22
C ASP A 95 -9.48 4.48 3.18
N TYR A 96 -9.81 4.53 1.88
CA TYR A 96 -8.81 4.55 0.82
C TYR A 96 -7.96 5.82 0.89
N ASN A 97 -8.58 6.98 1.09
CA ASN A 97 -7.90 8.27 1.18
C ASN A 97 -7.01 8.35 2.42
N ASP A 98 -7.48 7.83 3.56
CA ASP A 98 -6.67 7.71 4.78
C ASP A 98 -5.44 6.83 4.54
N MET A 99 -5.60 5.73 3.80
CA MET A 99 -4.48 4.86 3.45
C MET A 99 -3.49 5.57 2.51
N VAL A 100 -3.95 6.34 1.52
CA VAL A 100 -3.08 7.14 0.64
C VAL A 100 -2.32 8.18 1.45
N GLY A 101 -2.98 8.90 2.37
CA GLY A 101 -2.34 9.86 3.27
C GLY A 101 -1.28 9.20 4.16
N ALA A 102 -1.64 8.10 4.84
CA ALA A 102 -0.70 7.37 5.70
C ALA A 102 0.51 6.81 4.93
N LEU A 103 0.34 6.44 3.65
CA LEU A 103 1.46 6.04 2.79
C LEU A 103 2.42 7.19 2.51
N GLY A 104 1.91 8.44 2.41
CA GLY A 104 2.73 9.64 2.25
C GLY A 104 3.72 9.85 3.40
N GLU A 105 3.35 9.44 4.61
CA GLU A 105 4.17 9.54 5.82
C GLU A 105 5.10 8.32 6.02
N SER A 106 4.97 7.27 5.21
CA SER A 106 5.74 6.05 5.37
C SER A 106 7.17 6.20 4.85
N ASP A 107 8.14 5.69 5.59
CA ASP A 107 9.54 5.53 5.17
C ASP A 107 9.86 4.07 4.78
N ASN A 108 8.88 3.17 4.81
CA ASN A 108 9.06 1.76 4.47
C ASN A 108 8.93 1.54 2.96
N GLN A 109 10.04 1.30 2.30
CA GLN A 109 10.11 1.11 0.85
C GLN A 109 9.18 0.00 0.33
N SER A 110 9.12 -1.14 1.02
CA SER A 110 8.27 -2.27 0.60
C SER A 110 6.79 -1.91 0.65
N VAL A 111 6.39 -1.13 1.65
CA VAL A 111 5.04 -0.59 1.83
C VAL A 111 4.72 0.40 0.70
N LEU A 112 5.63 1.34 0.44
CA LEU A 112 5.48 2.34 -0.62
C LEU A 112 5.37 1.69 -2.00
N GLN A 113 6.16 0.66 -2.30
CA GLN A 113 6.04 -0.09 -3.56
C GLN A 113 4.67 -0.74 -3.71
N LYS A 114 4.10 -1.31 -2.65
CA LYS A 114 2.72 -1.85 -2.67
C LYS A 114 1.68 -0.75 -2.83
N GLY A 115 1.88 0.40 -2.20
CA GLY A 115 1.06 1.58 -2.38
C GLY A 115 1.03 2.06 -3.83
N VAL A 116 2.18 2.12 -4.50
CA VAL A 116 2.26 2.46 -5.94
C VAL A 116 1.45 1.49 -6.80
N VAL A 117 1.54 0.18 -6.53
CA VAL A 117 0.73 -0.82 -7.25
C VAL A 117 -0.76 -0.60 -7.00
N MET A 118 -1.16 -0.24 -5.77
CA MET A 118 -2.54 0.09 -5.43
C MET A 118 -3.05 1.30 -6.22
N VAL A 119 -2.31 2.41 -6.20
CA VAL A 119 -2.65 3.64 -6.94
C VAL A 119 -2.73 3.39 -8.45
N ASN A 120 -1.79 2.64 -9.02
CA ASN A 120 -1.82 2.28 -10.43
C ASN A 120 -3.04 1.40 -10.76
N THR A 121 -3.42 0.49 -9.86
CA THR A 121 -4.67 -0.27 -10.00
C THR A 121 -5.88 0.67 -10.06
N THR A 122 -5.93 1.67 -9.18
CA THR A 122 -7.00 2.69 -9.15
C THR A 122 -7.08 3.45 -10.48
N LYS A 123 -5.95 3.87 -11.03
CA LYS A 123 -5.90 4.56 -12.35
C LYS A 123 -6.45 3.70 -13.49
N VAL A 124 -6.16 2.41 -13.49
CA VAL A 124 -6.71 1.46 -14.49
C VAL A 124 -8.23 1.40 -14.42
N TYR A 125 -8.80 1.50 -13.22
CA TYR A 125 -10.26 1.44 -13.01
C TYR A 125 -10.95 2.81 -13.10
N SER A 126 -10.24 3.91 -13.38
CA SER A 126 -10.77 5.28 -13.34
C SER A 126 -12.06 5.48 -14.14
N SER A 127 -12.16 4.86 -15.32
CA SER A 127 -13.38 4.96 -16.16
C SER A 127 -14.58 4.22 -15.54
N ALA A 128 -14.36 3.08 -14.89
CA ALA A 128 -15.41 2.34 -14.20
C ALA A 128 -15.85 3.08 -12.93
N LEU A 129 -14.90 3.61 -12.18
CA LEU A 129 -15.11 4.42 -10.98
C LEU A 129 -15.92 5.68 -11.28
N LYS A 130 -15.60 6.38 -12.38
CA LYS A 130 -16.33 7.58 -12.81
C LYS A 130 -17.82 7.32 -13.06
N ARG A 131 -18.19 6.14 -13.58
CA ARG A 131 -19.61 5.75 -13.75
C ARG A 131 -20.30 5.58 -12.41
N ALA A 132 -19.60 5.15 -11.38
CA ALA A 132 -20.10 5.01 -10.02
C ALA A 132 -19.95 6.31 -9.19
N GLY A 133 -19.68 7.46 -9.82
CA GLY A 133 -19.54 8.74 -9.14
C GLY A 133 -18.18 8.99 -8.48
N ILE A 134 -17.20 8.09 -8.66
CA ILE A 134 -15.88 8.23 -8.04
C ILE A 134 -14.89 8.82 -9.05
N THR A 135 -14.21 9.89 -8.66
CA THR A 135 -13.15 10.54 -9.46
C THR A 135 -11.81 10.40 -8.74
N VAL A 136 -10.76 10.14 -9.50
CA VAL A 136 -9.37 10.04 -8.99
C VAL A 136 -8.71 11.40 -9.16
N GLY A 137 -8.26 12.00 -8.05
CA GLY A 137 -7.52 13.26 -8.02
C GLY A 137 -6.08 13.12 -8.49
N SER A 138 -5.42 14.25 -8.72
CA SER A 138 -3.98 14.31 -9.05
C SER A 138 -3.09 13.84 -7.89
N ASP A 139 -3.58 13.96 -6.66
CA ASP A 139 -2.99 13.45 -5.42
C ASP A 139 -3.25 11.96 -5.17
N ASN A 140 -3.88 11.29 -6.14
CA ASN A 140 -4.31 9.88 -6.07
C ASN A 140 -5.38 9.58 -5.00
N LYS A 141 -5.95 10.61 -4.37
CA LYS A 141 -7.14 10.49 -3.52
C LYS A 141 -8.40 10.35 -4.38
N LEU A 142 -9.45 9.81 -3.79
CA LEU A 142 -10.75 9.62 -4.42
C LEU A 142 -11.72 10.69 -3.92
N THR A 143 -12.55 11.20 -4.82
CA THR A 143 -13.72 12.00 -4.47
C THR A 143 -14.97 11.26 -4.93
N PHE A 144 -16.04 11.32 -4.14
CA PHE A 144 -17.29 10.63 -4.43
C PHE A 144 -18.44 11.61 -4.54
N ASP A 145 -19.15 11.53 -5.65
CA ASP A 145 -20.36 12.27 -5.97
C ASP A 145 -21.56 11.29 -5.89
N LYS A 146 -22.26 11.32 -4.76
CA LYS A 146 -23.40 10.42 -4.51
C LYS A 146 -24.56 10.61 -5.49
N ASP A 147 -24.73 11.81 -6.06
CA ASP A 147 -25.82 12.13 -6.96
C ASP A 147 -25.71 11.33 -8.26
N LYS A 148 -24.51 10.91 -8.63
CA LYS A 148 -24.24 10.05 -9.79
C LYS A 148 -24.66 8.59 -9.60
N LEU A 149 -25.03 8.18 -8.38
CA LEU A 149 -25.61 6.85 -8.17
C LEU A 149 -27.05 6.75 -8.63
N SER A 150 -27.72 7.89 -8.84
CA SER A 150 -29.07 7.89 -9.35
C SER A 150 -29.14 7.22 -10.73
N GLY A 151 -29.86 6.10 -10.80
CA GLY A 151 -30.02 5.32 -12.02
C GLY A 151 -28.90 4.32 -12.33
N ILE A 152 -27.87 4.19 -11.48
CA ILE A 152 -26.86 3.13 -11.65
C ILE A 152 -27.52 1.75 -11.57
N LYS A 153 -27.08 0.84 -12.41
CA LYS A 153 -27.62 -0.51 -12.46
C LYS A 153 -26.84 -1.45 -11.52
N ALA A 154 -27.56 -2.42 -10.94
CA ALA A 154 -26.94 -3.41 -10.05
C ALA A 154 -25.76 -4.15 -10.71
N TYR A 155 -25.84 -4.48 -11.99
CA TYR A 155 -24.77 -5.12 -12.72
C TYR A 155 -23.51 -4.23 -12.84
N GLU A 156 -23.64 -2.90 -12.89
CA GLU A 156 -22.52 -1.96 -12.97
C GLU A 156 -21.79 -1.89 -11.64
N LEU A 157 -22.52 -1.81 -10.52
CA LEU A 157 -21.93 -1.90 -9.19
C LEU A 157 -21.25 -3.25 -8.96
N LYS A 158 -21.94 -4.34 -9.35
CA LYS A 158 -21.41 -5.70 -9.19
C LYS A 158 -20.14 -5.92 -10.03
N SER A 159 -20.10 -5.43 -11.26
CA SER A 159 -18.91 -5.53 -12.12
C SER A 159 -17.73 -4.67 -11.61
N THR A 160 -18.04 -3.49 -11.05
CA THR A 160 -17.01 -2.56 -10.58
C THR A 160 -16.47 -2.95 -9.22
N PHE A 161 -17.35 -3.28 -8.26
CA PHE A 161 -16.97 -3.47 -6.87
C PHE A 161 -17.08 -4.91 -6.38
N GLY A 162 -17.77 -5.79 -7.08
CA GLY A 162 -17.94 -7.18 -6.68
C GLY A 162 -16.66 -8.03 -6.76
N ARG A 163 -16.85 -9.34 -6.68
CA ARG A 163 -15.73 -10.32 -6.73
C ARG A 163 -14.91 -10.16 -8.01
N GLY A 164 -13.58 -9.99 -7.83
CA GLY A 164 -12.64 -9.75 -8.93
C GLY A 164 -12.63 -8.31 -9.48
N GLY A 165 -13.58 -7.46 -9.05
CA GLY A 165 -13.64 -6.05 -9.38
C GLY A 165 -12.64 -5.19 -8.61
N TYR A 166 -12.79 -3.88 -8.72
CA TYR A 166 -11.86 -2.90 -8.14
C TYR A 166 -11.74 -3.02 -6.61
N ALA A 167 -12.88 -3.03 -5.88
CA ALA A 167 -12.84 -3.12 -4.43
C ALA A 167 -12.14 -4.40 -3.94
N SER A 168 -12.36 -5.54 -4.62
CA SER A 168 -11.66 -6.79 -4.31
C SER A 168 -10.14 -6.67 -4.50
N LYS A 169 -9.69 -5.94 -5.52
CA LYS A 169 -8.25 -5.71 -5.75
C LYS A 169 -7.64 -4.78 -4.70
N ILE A 170 -8.37 -3.73 -4.30
CA ILE A 170 -7.91 -2.83 -3.23
C ILE A 170 -7.85 -3.57 -1.90
N ASN A 171 -8.85 -4.40 -1.55
CA ASN A 171 -8.80 -5.26 -0.37
C ASN A 171 -7.49 -6.06 -0.32
N GLN A 172 -7.15 -6.76 -1.40
CA GLN A 172 -5.91 -7.55 -1.47
C GLN A 172 -4.65 -6.70 -1.28
N LYS A 173 -4.60 -5.48 -1.84
CA LYS A 173 -3.45 -4.58 -1.69
C LYS A 173 -3.34 -4.02 -0.28
N ALA A 174 -4.46 -3.61 0.31
CA ALA A 174 -4.52 -3.15 1.69
C ALA A 174 -4.06 -4.23 2.67
N GLN A 175 -4.53 -5.48 2.52
CA GLN A 175 -4.06 -6.60 3.32
C GLN A 175 -2.55 -6.86 3.16
N GLN A 176 -2.00 -6.74 1.94
CA GLN A 176 -0.56 -6.89 1.72
C GLN A 176 0.23 -5.79 2.44
N ILE A 177 -0.22 -4.53 2.37
CA ILE A 177 0.38 -3.40 3.08
C ILE A 177 0.32 -3.61 4.59
N GLN A 178 -0.84 -4.01 5.12
CA GLN A 178 -1.03 -4.31 6.54
C GLN A 178 -0.05 -5.37 7.05
N ARG A 179 0.16 -6.46 6.30
CA ARG A 179 1.10 -7.53 6.67
C ARG A 179 2.55 -7.06 6.72
N LEU A 180 2.96 -6.20 5.79
CA LEU A 180 4.31 -5.63 5.78
C LEU A 180 4.59 -4.74 6.98
N GLN A 181 3.58 -4.12 7.57
CA GLN A 181 3.71 -3.33 8.80
C GLN A 181 3.74 -4.18 10.08
N GLY A 182 3.32 -5.44 10.01
CA GLY A 182 3.43 -6.40 11.12
C GLY A 182 4.79 -7.09 11.21
N SER A 183 5.55 -7.09 10.12
CA SER A 183 6.90 -7.63 10.07
C SER A 183 7.88 -6.51 10.41
N SER A 184 8.19 -6.35 11.70
CA SER A 184 9.28 -5.47 12.18
C SER A 184 10.66 -6.04 11.82
N GLY A 185 10.85 -6.39 10.56
CA GLY A 185 12.12 -6.80 9.99
C GLY A 185 12.51 -5.78 8.94
N GLY A 186 13.39 -4.86 9.31
CA GLY A 186 14.03 -3.97 8.36
C GLY A 186 14.60 -4.80 7.22
N MET A 187 14.58 -4.25 6.01
CA MET A 187 15.03 -4.86 4.77
C MET A 187 16.55 -5.20 4.76
N PHE A 188 17.22 -5.03 5.89
CA PHE A 188 18.60 -5.43 6.18
C PHE A 188 18.70 -6.03 7.58
N SER A 189 17.81 -6.97 7.94
CA SER A 189 18.18 -7.97 8.90
C SER A 189 19.19 -8.88 8.18
N TYR A 190 20.46 -8.56 8.24
CA TYR A 190 21.51 -9.55 8.14
C TYR A 190 21.32 -10.49 9.33
N SER A 191 20.36 -11.37 9.22
CA SER A 191 20.34 -12.56 10.02
C SER A 191 21.53 -13.36 9.54
N ASN A 192 22.57 -13.37 10.37
CA ASN A 192 23.76 -14.20 10.18
C ASN A 192 23.44 -15.68 10.44
N THR A 193 22.24 -16.11 10.05
CA THR A 193 21.91 -17.49 9.87
C THR A 193 22.33 -17.86 8.46
N VAL A 194 23.47 -18.49 8.37
CA VAL A 194 23.95 -19.20 7.20
C VAL A 194 22.82 -20.13 6.73
N GLN A 195 21.96 -19.65 5.85
CA GLN A 195 21.10 -20.50 5.07
C GLN A 195 22.03 -21.32 4.14
N PRO A 196 21.85 -22.63 4.06
CA PRO A 196 22.63 -23.40 3.10
C PRO A 196 22.40 -22.81 1.70
N SER A 197 23.46 -22.23 1.19
CA SER A 197 23.54 -21.76 -0.19
C SER A 197 23.05 -22.90 -1.10
N TYR A 198 22.07 -22.59 -1.95
CA TYR A 198 21.89 -23.35 -3.16
C TYR A 198 23.16 -23.14 -3.98
N THR A 199 24.11 -24.03 -3.84
CA THR A 199 25.24 -24.15 -4.74
C THR A 199 24.65 -24.58 -6.09
N TYR A 200 24.45 -23.60 -6.98
CA TYR A 200 24.32 -23.89 -8.40
C TYR A 200 25.64 -24.55 -8.80
N ASN A 201 25.57 -25.84 -9.02
CA ASN A 201 26.73 -26.64 -9.47
C ASN A 201 26.98 -26.28 -10.95
N ILE A 202 27.75 -25.20 -11.17
CA ILE A 202 28.16 -24.74 -12.49
C ILE A 202 29.04 -25.81 -13.17
N GLY A 203 29.55 -26.78 -12.40
CA GLY A 203 30.33 -27.90 -12.93
C GLY A 203 29.53 -28.89 -13.80
N ALA A 204 28.20 -28.92 -13.69
CA ALA A 204 27.38 -29.86 -14.50
C ALA A 204 27.08 -29.35 -15.91
N LEU A 205 27.35 -28.07 -16.22
CA LEU A 205 27.10 -27.49 -17.55
C LEU A 205 28.29 -27.58 -18.51
N LEU A 206 29.48 -27.97 -18.02
CA LEU A 206 30.68 -28.09 -18.86
C LEU A 206 31.01 -29.52 -19.30
N SER A 207 30.27 -30.54 -18.87
CA SER A 207 30.50 -31.94 -19.26
C SER A 207 29.66 -32.43 -20.43
N THR A 208 28.89 -31.53 -21.08
CA THR A 208 28.05 -31.90 -22.24
C THR A 208 28.63 -31.45 -23.60
N TYR A 209 29.86 -30.89 -23.58
CA TYR A 209 30.59 -30.53 -24.80
C TYR A 209 32.04 -31.04 -24.71
N ALA A 210 32.20 -32.36 -24.63
CA ALA A 210 33.46 -33.03 -24.92
C ALA A 210 33.15 -34.35 -25.63
#